data_a99c0f4097caf24c07f47b568fead6aa
#
_entry.id   a99c0f4097caf24c07f47b568fead6aa
#
_cell.length_a   1.000
_cell.length_b   1.000
_cell.length_c   1.000
_cell.angle_alpha   90.00
_cell.angle_beta   90.00
_cell.angle_gamma   90.00
#
_symmetry.space_group_name_H-M   'P 1'
#
loop_
_entity.id
_entity.type
_entity.pdbx_description
1 polymer ?
#
loop_
_entity_poly.entity_id
_entity_poly.type
_entity_poly.pdbx_seq_one_letter_code
_entity_poly.pdbx_strand_id
1 'polypeptide(L)'
;MIFEYLNFALICLAVFFLTIIFSFYRSSRYRIFDNKNFSKNFFNSLFIGNSSTISLKILLRLIGILSLIIAISGIKTGVTVKPVERKGVDIVFCVDVSLSMDAQDIKPSRINKVKFELFKIVDSLEGDRIGVVVFSGSNFLYLPLTMDYDASKLFIKSIDTSMISSRGTDIPNAIKTSVEAFDNEDDQQKMIFLFTDGEDHSDLSIDDISYLVNDRIDLHVIGVGSSKGSLIPIRSKQNSFLKDESGELVLSKINLNFLREISLLNNGKLLRISKSEPISENIIDIIKKGEDSLISSFEFSDYEHKFQYPLAVAILLLMISYLISSGKRKKWDF
;
A
#
# COMPACT_ATOMS: atom_id res chain seq x y z
N MET A 1 -3.39 20.40 -15.71
CA MET A 1 -2.98 21.50 -14.83
C MET A 1 -3.99 21.59 -13.70
N ILE A 2 -3.59 21.32 -12.48
CA ILE A 2 -4.45 21.41 -11.28
C ILE A 2 -3.81 22.48 -10.38
N PHE A 3 -4.63 23.35 -9.80
CA PHE A 3 -4.17 24.36 -8.85
C PHE A 3 -4.53 23.88 -7.44
N GLU A 4 -3.53 23.78 -6.56
CA GLU A 4 -3.73 23.28 -5.20
C GLU A 4 -4.44 24.32 -4.31
N TYR A 5 -4.08 25.59 -4.47
CA TYR A 5 -4.59 26.70 -3.64
C TYR A 5 -5.40 27.71 -4.47
N LEU A 6 -6.31 27.23 -5.31
CA LEU A 6 -7.10 28.10 -6.23
C LEU A 6 -7.84 29.21 -5.48
N ASN A 7 -8.49 28.88 -4.36
CA ASN A 7 -9.26 29.86 -3.57
C ASN A 7 -8.35 30.97 -3.00
N PHE A 8 -7.15 30.61 -2.54
CA PHE A 8 -6.19 31.57 -2.03
C PHE A 8 -5.64 32.45 -3.17
N ALA A 9 -5.36 31.88 -4.33
CA ALA A 9 -4.92 32.63 -5.50
C ALA A 9 -5.99 33.64 -5.97
N LEU A 10 -7.26 33.28 -5.95
CA LEU A 10 -8.38 34.17 -6.26
C LEU A 10 -8.47 35.37 -5.29
N ILE A 11 -8.27 35.12 -3.99
CA ILE A 11 -8.25 36.18 -2.98
C ILE A 11 -7.07 37.13 -3.24
N CYS A 12 -5.87 36.61 -3.49
CA CYS A 12 -4.70 37.43 -3.82
C CYS A 12 -4.91 38.24 -5.10
N LEU A 13 -5.55 37.67 -6.11
CA LEU A 13 -5.87 38.34 -7.35
C LEU A 13 -6.90 39.44 -7.14
N ALA A 14 -7.92 39.25 -6.31
CA ALA A 14 -8.87 40.28 -5.94
C ALA A 14 -8.22 41.44 -5.19
N VAL A 15 -7.33 41.17 -4.24
CA VAL A 15 -6.54 42.20 -3.53
C VAL A 15 -5.63 42.97 -4.52
N PHE A 16 -5.02 42.26 -5.47
CA PHE A 16 -4.20 42.89 -6.54
C PHE A 16 -5.01 43.86 -7.37
N PHE A 17 -6.21 43.51 -7.83
CA PHE A 17 -7.08 44.40 -8.57
C PHE A 17 -7.53 45.59 -7.72
N LEU A 18 -7.88 45.37 -6.44
CA LEU A 18 -8.23 46.45 -5.52
C LEU A 18 -7.07 47.47 -5.37
N THR A 19 -5.83 47.01 -5.27
CA THR A 19 -4.67 47.91 -5.17
C THR A 19 -4.47 48.71 -6.44
N ILE A 20 -4.72 48.14 -7.63
CA ILE A 20 -4.67 48.86 -8.93
C ILE A 20 -5.78 49.92 -8.98
N ILE A 21 -7.02 49.56 -8.64
CA ILE A 21 -8.15 50.51 -8.65
C ILE A 21 -7.91 51.62 -7.66
N PHE A 22 -7.42 51.32 -6.46
CA PHE A 22 -7.08 52.34 -5.45
C PHE A 22 -5.95 53.27 -5.93
N SER A 23 -4.94 52.73 -6.57
CA SER A 23 -3.84 53.52 -7.15
C SER A 23 -4.33 54.45 -8.26
N PHE A 24 -5.23 53.97 -9.12
CA PHE A 24 -5.84 54.75 -10.16
C PHE A 24 -6.77 55.86 -9.60
N TYR A 25 -7.56 55.54 -8.61
CA TYR A 25 -8.43 56.49 -7.91
C TYR A 25 -7.60 57.60 -7.23
N ARG A 26 -6.53 57.21 -6.55
CA ARG A 26 -5.59 58.17 -5.94
C ARG A 26 -4.91 59.07 -6.97
N SER A 27 -4.46 58.51 -8.10
CA SER A 27 -3.87 59.26 -9.20
C SER A 27 -4.86 60.23 -9.85
N SER A 28 -6.13 59.83 -9.98
CA SER A 28 -7.17 60.69 -10.50
C SER A 28 -7.48 61.89 -9.57
N ARG A 29 -7.51 61.67 -8.25
CA ARG A 29 -7.67 62.75 -7.27
C ARG A 29 -6.51 63.72 -7.29
N TYR A 30 -5.28 63.30 -7.49
CA TYR A 30 -4.15 64.18 -7.62
C TYR A 30 -4.24 65.03 -8.89
N ARG A 31 -4.77 64.54 -10.02
CA ARG A 31 -5.03 65.33 -11.23
C ARG A 31 -6.09 66.43 -11.04
N ILE A 32 -7.10 66.20 -10.20
CA ILE A 32 -8.14 67.18 -9.88
C ILE A 32 -7.60 68.30 -9.01
N PHE A 33 -6.64 68.01 -8.14
CA PHE A 33 -5.96 68.99 -7.27
C PHE A 33 -4.93 69.83 -8.03
N ASP A 34 -4.30 69.23 -9.08
CA ASP A 34 -3.28 69.88 -9.91
C ASP A 34 -3.87 71.01 -10.82
N ASN A 35 -5.17 70.95 -11.09
CA ASN A 35 -5.83 71.91 -11.99
C ASN A 35 -6.19 73.26 -11.33
N LYS A 36 -6.01 73.41 -10.00
CA LYS A 36 -6.54 74.61 -9.35
C LYS A 36 -5.53 75.63 -8.83
N ASN A 37 -4.22 75.30 -8.56
CA ASN A 37 -3.36 76.33 -7.92
C ASN A 37 -1.82 76.20 -8.02
N PHE A 38 -1.24 75.32 -8.85
CA PHE A 38 0.24 75.27 -8.96
C PHE A 38 0.73 75.27 -10.39
N SER A 39 1.75 76.08 -10.66
CA SER A 39 2.34 76.19 -12.00
C SER A 39 3.03 74.88 -12.42
N LYS A 40 2.75 74.40 -13.64
CA LYS A 40 3.35 73.20 -14.26
C LYS A 40 4.88 73.12 -14.14
N ASN A 41 5.53 74.30 -14.05
CA ASN A 41 6.96 74.38 -13.96
C ASN A 41 7.55 74.00 -12.63
N PHE A 42 6.81 74.15 -11.54
CA PHE A 42 7.24 73.74 -10.19
C PHE A 42 7.22 72.17 -10.02
N PHE A 43 6.22 71.53 -10.58
CA PHE A 43 6.14 70.05 -10.54
C PHE A 43 7.19 69.41 -11.45
N ASN A 44 7.46 69.95 -12.62
CA ASN A 44 8.50 69.44 -13.53
C ASN A 44 9.91 69.61 -12.95
N SER A 45 10.13 70.58 -12.07
CA SER A 45 11.43 70.78 -11.38
C SER A 45 11.66 69.84 -10.24
N LEU A 46 10.61 69.32 -9.63
CA LEU A 46 10.67 68.33 -8.53
C LEU A 46 10.88 66.90 -8.98
N PHE A 47 10.44 66.55 -10.20
CA PHE A 47 10.53 65.21 -10.74
C PHE A 47 11.29 65.17 -12.05
N ILE A 48 12.62 65.12 -11.98
CA ILE A 48 13.49 64.85 -13.14
C ILE A 48 13.51 63.32 -13.34
N GLY A 49 12.41 62.77 -13.87
CA GLY A 49 12.35 61.40 -14.31
C GLY A 49 11.66 61.31 -15.66
N ASN A 50 12.23 60.58 -16.57
CA ASN A 50 11.61 60.31 -17.87
C ASN A 50 10.32 59.53 -17.62
N SER A 51 9.15 60.03 -18.03
CA SER A 51 7.83 59.40 -17.77
C SER A 51 7.77 57.98 -18.30
N SER A 52 8.53 57.63 -19.30
CA SER A 52 8.60 56.28 -19.88
C SER A 52 9.31 55.28 -18.95
N THR A 53 10.34 55.71 -18.20
CA THR A 53 11.05 54.82 -17.24
C THR A 53 10.21 54.52 -16.02
N ILE A 54 9.39 55.48 -15.57
CA ILE A 54 8.45 55.26 -14.44
C ILE A 54 7.33 54.30 -14.87
N SER A 55 6.78 54.45 -16.06
CA SER A 55 5.76 53.57 -16.61
C SER A 55 6.27 52.13 -16.76
N LEU A 56 7.49 51.96 -17.29
CA LEU A 56 8.15 50.66 -17.43
C LEU A 56 8.34 49.96 -16.04
N LYS A 57 8.79 50.73 -15.06
CA LYS A 57 9.01 50.25 -13.69
C LYS A 57 7.71 49.75 -13.06
N ILE A 58 6.62 50.46 -13.23
CA ILE A 58 5.30 50.07 -12.73
C ILE A 58 4.82 48.80 -13.43
N LEU A 59 4.97 48.74 -14.76
CA LEU A 59 4.58 47.55 -15.54
C LEU A 59 5.33 46.30 -15.09
N LEU A 60 6.67 46.40 -14.93
CA LEU A 60 7.48 45.27 -14.45
C LEU A 60 7.08 44.79 -13.06
N ARG A 61 6.72 45.72 -12.15
CA ARG A 61 6.22 45.35 -10.81
C ARG A 61 4.89 44.64 -10.87
N LEU A 62 3.96 45.12 -11.69
CA LEU A 62 2.65 44.52 -11.85
C LEU A 62 2.75 43.10 -12.41
N ILE A 63 3.57 42.88 -13.44
CA ILE A 63 3.82 41.58 -14.02
C ILE A 63 4.52 40.65 -12.99
N GLY A 64 5.51 41.18 -12.26
CA GLY A 64 6.21 40.45 -11.22
C GLY A 64 5.27 39.97 -10.07
N ILE A 65 4.36 40.85 -9.62
CA ILE A 65 3.36 40.50 -8.61
C ILE A 65 2.36 39.46 -9.15
N LEU A 66 1.91 39.59 -10.38
CA LEU A 66 1.03 38.63 -11.04
C LEU A 66 1.70 37.26 -11.13
N SER A 67 2.97 37.22 -11.55
CA SER A 67 3.75 35.96 -11.58
C SER A 67 3.94 35.34 -10.20
N LEU A 68 4.06 36.15 -9.14
CA LEU A 68 4.12 35.67 -7.76
C LEU A 68 2.80 35.05 -7.32
N ILE A 69 1.66 35.63 -7.66
CA ILE A 69 0.33 35.08 -7.39
C ILE A 69 0.16 33.72 -8.08
N ILE A 70 0.63 33.61 -9.32
CA ILE A 70 0.62 32.36 -10.08
C ILE A 70 1.52 31.31 -9.40
N ALA A 71 2.70 31.71 -8.89
CA ALA A 71 3.58 30.80 -8.15
C ALA A 71 2.93 30.25 -6.87
N ILE A 72 2.26 31.12 -6.10
CA ILE A 72 1.57 30.76 -4.85
C ILE A 72 0.33 29.87 -5.11
N SER A 73 -0.27 29.94 -6.30
CA SER A 73 -1.42 29.09 -6.64
C SER A 73 -1.10 27.59 -6.69
N GLY A 74 0.18 27.21 -6.60
CA GLY A 74 0.61 25.81 -6.54
C GLY A 74 0.30 25.05 -7.83
N ILE A 75 0.92 25.43 -8.94
CA ILE A 75 0.74 24.74 -10.24
C ILE A 75 1.31 23.34 -10.15
N LYS A 76 0.43 22.36 -10.31
CA LYS A 76 0.75 20.92 -10.41
C LYS A 76 0.65 20.48 -11.87
N THR A 77 1.74 19.95 -12.43
CA THR A 77 1.76 19.44 -13.80
C THR A 77 2.62 18.19 -13.89
N GLY A 78 2.10 17.19 -14.60
CA GLY A 78 2.78 15.90 -14.79
C GLY A 78 2.50 14.93 -13.64
N VAL A 79 2.55 13.66 -13.97
CA VAL A 79 2.54 12.56 -13.01
C VAL A 79 3.97 12.06 -12.94
N THR A 80 4.66 12.27 -11.85
CA THR A 80 5.93 11.59 -11.58
C THR A 80 5.60 10.26 -10.94
N VAL A 81 5.88 9.18 -11.67
CA VAL A 81 5.92 7.84 -11.08
C VAL A 81 7.13 7.82 -10.14
N LYS A 82 6.91 8.00 -8.84
CA LYS A 82 7.95 7.66 -7.87
C LYS A 82 8.07 6.13 -7.88
N PRO A 83 9.28 5.56 -7.92
CA PRO A 83 9.44 4.14 -7.68
C PRO A 83 8.85 3.87 -6.30
N VAL A 84 7.73 3.17 -6.28
CA VAL A 84 7.14 2.68 -5.03
C VAL A 84 8.13 1.65 -4.49
N GLU A 85 8.66 1.88 -3.31
CA GLU A 85 9.34 0.80 -2.58
C GLU A 85 8.36 -0.35 -2.53
N ARG A 86 8.75 -1.52 -3.09
CA ARG A 86 7.94 -2.74 -3.04
C ARG A 86 7.64 -3.01 -1.56
N LYS A 87 6.41 -2.80 -1.16
CA LYS A 87 5.93 -3.29 0.13
C LYS A 87 5.54 -4.74 -0.13
N GLY A 88 6.32 -5.68 0.38
CA GLY A 88 6.00 -7.11 0.30
C GLY A 88 4.66 -7.42 0.96
N VAL A 89 4.15 -8.61 0.71
CA VAL A 89 2.92 -9.15 1.29
C VAL A 89 3.23 -9.86 2.60
N ASP A 90 2.31 -9.81 3.55
CA ASP A 90 2.37 -10.62 4.76
C ASP A 90 1.67 -11.95 4.52
N ILE A 91 2.39 -13.04 4.68
CA ILE A 91 1.93 -14.38 4.36
C ILE A 91 1.98 -15.24 5.62
N VAL A 92 0.85 -15.87 5.97
CA VAL A 92 0.81 -16.89 7.01
C VAL A 92 0.47 -18.23 6.39
N PHE A 93 1.38 -19.20 6.51
CA PHE A 93 1.14 -20.58 6.16
C PHE A 93 0.53 -21.31 7.36
N CYS A 94 -0.74 -21.64 7.28
CA CYS A 94 -1.47 -22.41 8.28
C CYS A 94 -1.45 -23.90 7.89
N VAL A 95 -0.68 -24.71 8.61
CA VAL A 95 -0.35 -26.07 8.21
C VAL A 95 -0.97 -27.07 9.18
N ASP A 96 -1.81 -27.94 8.65
CA ASP A 96 -2.36 -29.09 9.36
C ASP A 96 -1.26 -30.12 9.64
N VAL A 97 -1.09 -30.46 10.92
CA VAL A 97 -0.17 -31.49 11.40
C VAL A 97 -0.89 -32.64 12.08
N SER A 98 -2.17 -32.80 11.82
CA SER A 98 -2.95 -33.99 12.31
C SER A 98 -2.41 -35.28 11.74
N LEU A 99 -2.76 -36.42 12.37
CA LEU A 99 -2.25 -37.73 11.96
C LEU A 99 -2.64 -38.11 10.53
N SER A 100 -3.75 -37.57 10.00
CA SER A 100 -4.19 -37.80 8.62
C SER A 100 -3.17 -37.28 7.59
N MET A 101 -2.34 -36.29 7.96
CA MET A 101 -1.29 -35.76 7.13
C MET A 101 -0.08 -36.71 6.96
N ASP A 102 -0.02 -37.82 7.70
CA ASP A 102 0.94 -38.89 7.43
C ASP A 102 0.48 -39.85 6.33
N ALA A 103 -0.75 -39.75 5.86
CA ALA A 103 -1.26 -40.55 4.75
C ALA A 103 -0.38 -40.43 3.49
N GLN A 104 -0.28 -41.56 2.74
CA GLN A 104 0.66 -41.67 1.58
C GLN A 104 -0.04 -41.75 0.24
N ASP A 105 -1.26 -41.28 0.15
CA ASP A 105 -1.96 -41.10 -1.14
C ASP A 105 -1.26 -40.06 -2.05
N ILE A 106 -0.57 -39.11 -1.45
CA ILE A 106 0.35 -38.19 -2.09
C ILE A 106 1.75 -38.50 -1.54
N LYS A 107 2.66 -38.90 -2.41
CA LYS A 107 4.00 -39.32 -1.98
C LYS A 107 4.95 -38.15 -1.74
N PRO A 108 5.86 -38.22 -0.76
CA PRO A 108 6.09 -39.38 0.14
C PRO A 108 5.03 -39.53 1.24
N SER A 109 4.48 -38.45 1.76
CA SER A 109 3.27 -38.29 2.56
C SER A 109 2.67 -36.91 2.34
N ARG A 110 1.44 -36.68 2.77
CA ARG A 110 0.76 -35.36 2.63
C ARG A 110 1.60 -34.25 3.25
N ILE A 111 2.04 -34.41 4.50
CA ILE A 111 2.85 -33.39 5.19
C ILE A 111 4.19 -33.14 4.49
N ASN A 112 4.88 -34.20 4.04
CA ASN A 112 6.15 -34.02 3.33
C ASN A 112 5.98 -33.33 1.97
N LYS A 113 4.85 -33.56 1.30
CA LYS A 113 4.53 -32.86 0.06
C LYS A 113 4.23 -31.38 0.32
N VAL A 114 3.48 -31.04 1.36
CA VAL A 114 3.27 -29.65 1.79
C VAL A 114 4.60 -28.96 2.08
N LYS A 115 5.47 -29.56 2.88
CA LYS A 115 6.81 -29.02 3.14
C LYS A 115 7.59 -28.72 1.86
N PHE A 116 7.57 -29.63 0.91
CA PHE A 116 8.25 -29.48 -0.37
C PHE A 116 7.70 -28.29 -1.18
N GLU A 117 6.37 -28.12 -1.21
CA GLU A 117 5.76 -26.98 -1.91
C GLU A 117 6.08 -25.64 -1.17
N LEU A 118 6.03 -25.64 0.17
CA LEU A 118 6.40 -24.46 0.97
C LEU A 118 7.85 -24.05 0.74
N PHE A 119 8.80 -25.00 0.65
CA PHE A 119 10.19 -24.68 0.29
C PHE A 119 10.29 -23.95 -1.03
N LYS A 120 9.59 -24.41 -2.07
CA LYS A 120 9.59 -23.77 -3.39
C LYS A 120 8.99 -22.37 -3.35
N ILE A 121 7.92 -22.19 -2.58
CA ILE A 121 7.29 -20.88 -2.42
C ILE A 121 8.28 -19.93 -1.77
N VAL A 122 8.86 -20.32 -0.63
CA VAL A 122 9.83 -19.47 0.12
C VAL A 122 11.06 -19.12 -0.71
N ASP A 123 11.54 -20.05 -1.57
CA ASP A 123 12.65 -19.78 -2.49
C ASP A 123 12.34 -18.72 -3.56
N SER A 124 11.05 -18.44 -3.82
CA SER A 124 10.60 -17.52 -4.86
C SER A 124 10.13 -16.17 -4.33
N LEU A 125 10.11 -15.98 -3.00
CA LEU A 125 9.69 -14.74 -2.34
C LEU A 125 10.82 -13.70 -2.32
N GLU A 126 10.47 -12.42 -2.50
CA GLU A 126 11.41 -11.31 -2.47
C GLU A 126 10.77 -10.10 -1.76
N GLY A 127 11.11 -9.91 -0.48
CA GLY A 127 10.63 -8.76 0.31
C GLY A 127 9.34 -9.00 1.08
N ASP A 128 8.79 -10.22 1.03
CA ASP A 128 7.60 -10.62 1.77
C ASP A 128 7.94 -11.09 3.18
N ARG A 129 7.01 -10.92 4.14
CA ARG A 129 7.12 -11.52 5.46
C ARG A 129 6.34 -12.83 5.49
N ILE A 130 6.94 -13.87 6.05
CA ILE A 130 6.30 -15.17 6.22
C ILE A 130 6.21 -15.56 7.68
N GLY A 131 5.04 -16.05 8.06
CA GLY A 131 4.77 -16.71 9.34
C GLY A 131 4.25 -18.12 9.13
N VAL A 132 4.34 -18.96 10.15
CA VAL A 132 3.82 -20.32 10.12
C VAL A 132 3.00 -20.59 11.37
N VAL A 133 1.77 -21.00 11.17
CA VAL A 133 0.89 -21.56 12.21
C VAL A 133 0.78 -23.06 11.95
N VAL A 134 0.91 -23.87 12.99
CA VAL A 134 0.66 -25.31 12.92
C VAL A 134 -0.54 -25.66 13.78
N PHE A 135 -1.36 -26.57 13.29
CA PHE A 135 -2.57 -26.94 13.99
C PHE A 135 -2.94 -28.43 13.84
N SER A 136 -3.70 -28.92 14.81
CA SER A 136 -4.35 -30.21 14.87
C SER A 136 -5.56 -30.06 15.80
N GLY A 137 -5.70 -30.85 16.89
CA GLY A 137 -6.68 -30.59 17.96
C GLY A 137 -6.35 -29.38 18.86
N SER A 138 -5.23 -28.73 18.65
CA SER A 138 -4.82 -27.40 19.14
C SER A 138 -3.96 -26.70 18.11
N ASN A 139 -3.71 -25.43 18.30
CA ASN A 139 -2.97 -24.61 17.32
C ASN A 139 -2.01 -23.67 18.04
N PHE A 140 -0.94 -23.26 17.37
CA PHE A 140 -0.02 -22.22 17.85
C PHE A 140 0.79 -21.59 16.72
N LEU A 141 1.19 -20.37 16.94
CA LEU A 141 2.11 -19.64 16.05
C LEU A 141 3.51 -20.26 16.19
N TYR A 142 3.93 -21.02 15.18
CA TYR A 142 5.20 -21.75 15.19
C TYR A 142 6.38 -20.86 14.74
N LEU A 143 6.15 -20.01 13.74
CA LEU A 143 7.07 -19.00 13.27
C LEU A 143 6.35 -17.65 13.17
N PRO A 144 6.74 -16.63 13.96
CA PRO A 144 6.25 -15.26 13.76
C PRO A 144 6.65 -14.70 12.39
N LEU A 145 5.93 -13.68 11.92
CA LEU A 145 6.24 -13.01 10.66
C LEU A 145 7.69 -12.54 10.59
N THR A 146 8.40 -12.98 9.56
CA THR A 146 9.81 -12.66 9.35
C THR A 146 10.16 -12.61 7.87
N MET A 147 11.19 -11.83 7.51
CA MET A 147 11.84 -11.83 6.20
C MET A 147 13.05 -12.78 6.13
N ASP A 148 13.38 -13.45 7.22
CA ASP A 148 14.50 -14.42 7.25
C ASP A 148 14.04 -15.75 6.62
N TYR A 149 14.24 -15.87 5.31
CA TYR A 149 13.84 -17.06 4.55
C TYR A 149 14.66 -18.30 4.91
N ASP A 150 15.91 -18.14 5.33
CA ASP A 150 16.74 -19.28 5.72
C ASP A 150 16.29 -19.86 7.07
N ALA A 151 15.99 -18.99 8.04
CA ALA A 151 15.33 -19.42 9.28
C ALA A 151 14.00 -20.07 8.99
N SER A 152 13.17 -19.47 8.15
CA SER A 152 11.85 -20.00 7.78
C SER A 152 11.92 -21.40 7.18
N LYS A 153 12.90 -21.67 6.31
CA LYS A 153 13.15 -23.02 5.77
C LYS A 153 13.51 -24.03 6.86
N LEU A 154 14.30 -23.62 7.86
CA LEU A 154 14.62 -24.51 8.99
C LEU A 154 13.35 -24.87 9.80
N PHE A 155 12.49 -23.88 10.08
CA PHE A 155 11.22 -24.12 10.75
C PHE A 155 10.30 -25.03 9.92
N ILE A 156 10.12 -24.76 8.61
CA ILE A 156 9.32 -25.61 7.72
C ILE A 156 9.86 -27.04 7.67
N LYS A 157 11.20 -27.21 7.66
CA LYS A 157 11.83 -28.55 7.68
C LYS A 157 11.45 -29.34 8.92
N SER A 158 11.34 -28.70 10.06
CA SER A 158 11.06 -29.34 11.34
C SER A 158 9.57 -29.61 11.59
N ILE A 159 8.66 -29.12 10.74
CA ILE A 159 7.22 -29.44 10.86
C ILE A 159 7.02 -30.95 10.80
N ASP A 160 6.27 -31.47 11.76
CA ASP A 160 5.99 -32.89 11.89
C ASP A 160 4.64 -33.15 12.57
N THR A 161 3.98 -34.23 12.21
CA THR A 161 2.67 -34.61 12.77
C THR A 161 2.74 -35.02 14.26
N SER A 162 3.93 -35.17 14.82
CA SER A 162 4.13 -35.42 16.26
C SER A 162 4.24 -34.14 17.09
N MET A 163 4.22 -32.95 16.49
CA MET A 163 4.37 -31.65 17.19
C MET A 163 3.21 -31.35 18.13
N ILE A 164 2.02 -31.79 17.79
CA ILE A 164 0.79 -31.57 18.55
C ILE A 164 0.28 -32.90 19.05
N SER A 165 0.16 -33.05 20.38
CA SER A 165 -0.32 -34.30 21.02
C SER A 165 -1.85 -34.40 21.04
N SER A 166 -2.57 -33.25 20.98
CA SER A 166 -4.03 -33.25 20.96
C SER A 166 -4.54 -33.77 19.62
N ARG A 167 -5.41 -34.75 19.66
CA ARG A 167 -6.02 -35.33 18.47
C ARG A 167 -7.18 -34.49 17.99
N GLY A 168 -7.49 -34.57 16.70
CA GLY A 168 -8.54 -33.84 16.04
C GLY A 168 -7.96 -32.78 15.10
N THR A 169 -8.82 -31.96 14.55
CA THR A 169 -8.49 -30.86 13.61
C THR A 169 -9.44 -29.72 13.93
N ASP A 170 -8.89 -28.56 14.35
CA ASP A 170 -9.65 -27.39 14.75
C ASP A 170 -9.28 -26.24 13.79
N ILE A 171 -9.93 -26.24 12.63
CA ILE A 171 -9.68 -25.28 11.55
C ILE A 171 -10.08 -23.85 11.95
N PRO A 172 -11.24 -23.59 12.58
CA PRO A 172 -11.63 -22.23 12.93
C PRO A 172 -10.62 -21.54 13.87
N ASN A 173 -10.17 -22.23 14.92
CA ASN A 173 -9.17 -21.68 15.83
C ASN A 173 -7.79 -21.52 15.17
N ALA A 174 -7.43 -22.38 14.22
CA ALA A 174 -6.21 -22.24 13.44
C ALA A 174 -6.23 -20.97 12.56
N ILE A 175 -7.36 -20.69 11.91
CA ILE A 175 -7.57 -19.45 11.15
C ILE A 175 -7.51 -18.25 12.09
N LYS A 176 -8.15 -18.30 13.25
CA LYS A 176 -8.09 -17.22 14.25
C LYS A 176 -6.64 -16.90 14.65
N THR A 177 -5.86 -17.93 15.00
CA THR A 177 -4.44 -17.75 15.35
C THR A 177 -3.64 -17.19 14.17
N SER A 178 -3.99 -17.57 12.94
CA SER A 178 -3.35 -17.02 11.73
C SER A 178 -3.67 -15.54 11.53
N VAL A 179 -4.90 -15.11 11.83
CA VAL A 179 -5.30 -13.68 11.79
C VAL A 179 -4.59 -12.89 12.88
N GLU A 180 -4.48 -13.45 14.08
CA GLU A 180 -3.78 -12.81 15.22
C GLU A 180 -2.26 -12.71 15.02
N ALA A 181 -1.69 -13.49 14.09
CA ALA A 181 -0.28 -13.43 13.74
C ALA A 181 0.11 -12.17 12.93
N PHE A 182 -0.85 -11.46 12.35
CA PHE A 182 -0.60 -10.23 11.60
C PHE A 182 -0.58 -9.01 12.51
N ASP A 183 0.31 -8.05 12.20
CA ASP A 183 0.30 -6.74 12.83
C ASP A 183 -0.89 -5.92 12.33
N ASN A 184 -1.69 -5.36 13.26
CA ASN A 184 -2.88 -4.59 12.91
C ASN A 184 -2.59 -3.20 12.33
N GLU A 185 -1.38 -2.67 12.55
CA GLU A 185 -0.99 -1.31 12.16
C GLU A 185 -0.40 -1.22 10.75
N ASP A 186 -0.08 -2.36 10.13
CA ASP A 186 0.53 -2.39 8.81
C ASP A 186 -0.51 -2.40 7.68
N ASP A 187 -0.33 -1.49 6.70
CA ASP A 187 -1.15 -1.38 5.47
C ASP A 187 -0.78 -2.42 4.39
N GLN A 188 0.00 -3.43 4.74
CA GLN A 188 0.40 -4.49 3.82
C GLN A 188 -0.78 -5.42 3.53
N GLN A 189 -0.80 -6.00 2.33
CA GLN A 189 -1.76 -7.05 2.02
C GLN A 189 -1.44 -8.30 2.84
N LYS A 190 -2.47 -8.92 3.40
CA LYS A 190 -2.38 -10.06 4.30
C LYS A 190 -3.00 -11.28 3.63
N MET A 191 -2.26 -12.38 3.59
CA MET A 191 -2.71 -13.63 2.97
C MET A 191 -2.52 -14.81 3.91
N ILE A 192 -3.55 -15.63 4.05
CA ILE A 192 -3.50 -16.90 4.77
C ILE A 192 -3.61 -18.03 3.74
N PHE A 193 -2.66 -18.95 3.78
CA PHE A 193 -2.69 -20.19 2.99
C PHE A 193 -2.89 -21.37 3.94
N LEU A 194 -4.12 -21.90 3.95
CA LEU A 194 -4.52 -23.03 4.80
C LEU A 194 -4.27 -24.34 4.08
N PHE A 195 -3.35 -25.17 4.60
CA PHE A 195 -3.03 -26.50 4.08
C PHE A 195 -3.65 -27.57 4.96
N THR A 196 -4.68 -28.26 4.48
CA THR A 196 -5.42 -29.29 5.24
C THR A 196 -6.12 -30.28 4.30
N ASP A 197 -6.52 -31.42 4.82
CA ASP A 197 -7.43 -32.34 4.12
C ASP A 197 -8.92 -32.02 4.39
N GLY A 198 -9.20 -31.11 5.31
CA GLY A 198 -10.55 -30.66 5.62
C GLY A 198 -11.39 -31.65 6.45
N GLU A 199 -10.75 -32.61 7.11
CA GLU A 199 -11.40 -33.45 8.13
C GLU A 199 -11.48 -32.63 9.42
N ASP A 200 -12.50 -31.76 9.52
CA ASP A 200 -12.74 -30.92 10.70
C ASP A 200 -13.53 -31.73 11.76
N HIS A 201 -13.08 -31.60 12.99
CA HIS A 201 -13.66 -32.29 14.16
C HIS A 201 -14.06 -31.24 15.22
N SER A 202 -14.13 -29.96 14.85
CA SER A 202 -14.60 -28.88 15.72
C SER A 202 -16.12 -28.78 15.70
N ASP A 203 -16.71 -28.34 16.83
CA ASP A 203 -18.13 -28.00 16.92
C ASP A 203 -18.47 -26.60 16.37
N LEU A 204 -17.45 -25.86 15.84
CA LEU A 204 -17.62 -24.49 15.34
C LEU A 204 -18.15 -24.49 13.89
N SER A 205 -19.04 -23.56 13.63
CA SER A 205 -19.67 -23.41 12.31
C SER A 205 -18.80 -22.58 11.36
N ILE A 206 -19.07 -22.66 10.06
CA ILE A 206 -18.44 -21.84 9.03
C ILE A 206 -18.75 -20.34 9.27
N ASP A 207 -19.90 -20.02 9.85
CA ASP A 207 -20.28 -18.66 10.19
C ASP A 207 -19.31 -18.05 11.23
N ASP A 208 -18.78 -18.85 12.15
CA ASP A 208 -17.78 -18.38 13.12
C ASP A 208 -16.46 -17.99 12.44
N ILE A 209 -16.10 -18.66 11.35
CA ILE A 209 -14.90 -18.32 10.55
C ILE A 209 -15.10 -16.99 9.81
N SER A 210 -16.30 -16.72 9.34
CA SER A 210 -16.60 -15.50 8.56
C SER A 210 -16.37 -14.22 9.37
N TYR A 211 -16.56 -14.25 10.68
CA TYR A 211 -16.29 -13.13 11.59
C TYR A 211 -14.80 -12.91 11.87
N LEU A 212 -13.98 -13.95 11.70
CA LEU A 212 -12.54 -13.90 11.99
C LEU A 212 -11.75 -13.26 10.86
N VAL A 213 -12.19 -13.47 9.62
CA VAL A 213 -11.49 -13.00 8.43
C VAL A 213 -12.19 -11.73 7.91
N ASN A 214 -11.54 -10.58 8.07
CA ASN A 214 -12.04 -9.30 7.57
C ASN A 214 -11.66 -9.10 6.09
N ASP A 215 -12.27 -8.09 5.43
CA ASP A 215 -12.08 -7.80 4.00
C ASP A 215 -10.61 -7.47 3.59
N ARG A 216 -9.70 -7.37 4.57
CA ARG A 216 -8.27 -7.07 4.34
C ARG A 216 -7.37 -8.30 4.33
N ILE A 217 -7.92 -9.50 4.55
CA ILE A 217 -7.16 -10.75 4.64
C ILE A 217 -7.70 -11.74 3.62
N ASP A 218 -6.89 -12.13 2.65
CA ASP A 218 -7.26 -13.15 1.66
C ASP A 218 -7.01 -14.54 2.24
N LEU A 219 -8.04 -15.38 2.31
CA LEU A 219 -7.95 -16.75 2.82
C LEU A 219 -7.97 -17.75 1.67
N HIS A 220 -6.81 -18.27 1.32
CA HIS A 220 -6.67 -19.31 0.29
C HIS A 220 -6.59 -20.70 0.93
N VAL A 221 -7.32 -21.65 0.38
CA VAL A 221 -7.40 -23.01 0.91
C VAL A 221 -6.69 -23.98 -0.03
N ILE A 222 -5.79 -24.78 0.52
CA ILE A 222 -5.02 -25.78 -0.19
C ILE A 222 -5.41 -27.16 0.31
N GLY A 223 -6.25 -27.84 -0.45
CA GLY A 223 -6.68 -29.19 -0.15
C GLY A 223 -5.58 -30.22 -0.40
N VAL A 224 -5.28 -31.01 0.63
CA VAL A 224 -4.21 -32.02 0.61
C VAL A 224 -4.79 -33.39 0.78
N GLY A 225 -4.74 -34.21 -0.25
CA GLY A 225 -5.25 -35.57 -0.18
C GLY A 225 -6.00 -36.04 -1.43
N SER A 226 -6.36 -37.31 -1.44
CA SER A 226 -7.15 -37.92 -2.50
C SER A 226 -8.60 -38.17 -2.08
N SER A 227 -9.50 -38.06 -3.06
CA SER A 227 -10.92 -38.39 -2.85
C SER A 227 -11.17 -39.92 -2.61
N LYS A 228 -10.19 -40.75 -3.01
CA LYS A 228 -10.25 -42.19 -2.78
C LYS A 228 -9.97 -42.57 -1.33
N GLY A 229 -9.26 -41.68 -0.63
CA GLY A 229 -8.78 -41.91 0.72
C GLY A 229 -7.52 -42.78 0.79
N SER A 230 -6.88 -42.76 1.96
CA SER A 230 -5.69 -43.54 2.27
C SER A 230 -5.68 -43.92 3.75
N LEU A 231 -5.10 -45.07 4.03
CA LEU A 231 -4.85 -45.48 5.41
C LEU A 231 -3.73 -44.62 6.01
N ILE A 232 -3.83 -44.34 7.30
CA ILE A 232 -2.86 -43.53 8.06
C ILE A 232 -1.82 -44.48 8.65
N PRO A 233 -0.53 -44.41 8.26
CA PRO A 233 0.51 -45.29 8.81
C PRO A 233 0.89 -44.86 10.22
N ILE A 234 1.15 -45.86 11.07
CA ILE A 234 1.71 -45.61 12.41
C ILE A 234 3.22 -45.70 12.34
N ARG A 235 3.91 -44.55 12.54
CA ARG A 235 5.37 -44.43 12.40
C ARG A 235 6.16 -45.36 13.34
N SER A 236 5.62 -45.67 14.51
CA SER A 236 6.31 -46.50 15.51
C SER A 236 6.29 -48.02 15.19
N LYS A 237 5.47 -48.46 14.23
CA LYS A 237 5.33 -49.87 13.88
C LYS A 237 5.27 -50.06 12.37
N GLN A 238 6.22 -50.77 11.84
CA GLN A 238 6.31 -51.06 10.42
C GLN A 238 5.05 -51.83 9.94
N ASN A 239 4.45 -51.39 8.81
CA ASN A 239 3.22 -51.95 8.26
C ASN A 239 1.97 -51.94 9.17
N SER A 240 1.90 -51.01 10.11
CA SER A 240 0.73 -50.80 10.94
C SER A 240 0.00 -49.51 10.59
N PHE A 241 -1.32 -49.55 10.61
CA PHE A 241 -2.18 -48.42 10.30
C PHE A 241 -3.06 -48.06 11.50
N LEU A 242 -3.47 -46.81 11.55
CA LEU A 242 -4.33 -46.26 12.57
C LEU A 242 -5.66 -47.00 12.58
N LYS A 243 -6.14 -47.35 13.79
CA LYS A 243 -7.43 -47.97 14.00
C LYS A 243 -8.28 -47.09 14.91
N ASP A 244 -9.58 -47.12 14.66
CA ASP A 244 -10.57 -46.50 15.53
C ASP A 244 -10.79 -47.27 16.84
N GLU A 245 -11.72 -46.79 17.68
CA GLU A 245 -12.08 -47.41 18.94
C GLU A 245 -12.71 -48.82 18.77
N SER A 246 -13.33 -49.08 17.61
CA SER A 246 -13.89 -50.37 17.24
C SER A 246 -12.86 -51.35 16.69
N GLY A 247 -11.62 -50.91 16.47
CA GLY A 247 -10.53 -51.72 15.91
C GLY A 247 -10.52 -51.74 14.38
N GLU A 248 -11.36 -50.97 13.70
CA GLU A 248 -11.39 -50.86 12.26
C GLU A 248 -10.31 -49.90 11.76
N LEU A 249 -9.87 -50.07 10.50
CA LEU A 249 -8.85 -49.23 9.91
C LEU A 249 -9.41 -47.84 9.53
N VAL A 250 -8.75 -46.78 10.00
CA VAL A 250 -9.14 -45.41 9.70
C VAL A 250 -8.71 -45.06 8.29
N LEU A 251 -9.69 -44.65 7.45
CA LEU A 251 -9.48 -44.21 6.10
C LEU A 251 -9.69 -42.71 6.01
N SER A 252 -8.60 -41.94 5.87
CA SER A 252 -8.66 -40.49 5.71
C SER A 252 -8.92 -40.09 4.25
N LYS A 253 -9.90 -39.20 4.02
CA LYS A 253 -10.29 -38.67 2.71
C LYS A 253 -10.31 -37.14 2.74
N ILE A 254 -9.98 -36.51 1.64
CA ILE A 254 -10.13 -35.04 1.52
C ILE A 254 -11.63 -34.67 1.51
N ASN A 255 -12.00 -33.66 2.31
CA ASN A 255 -13.36 -33.10 2.34
C ASN A 255 -13.43 -31.83 1.47
N LEU A 256 -13.54 -32.00 0.16
CA LEU A 256 -13.55 -30.91 -0.80
C LEU A 256 -14.75 -29.97 -0.66
N ASN A 257 -15.89 -30.43 -0.15
CA ASN A 257 -17.07 -29.60 0.00
C ASN A 257 -16.85 -28.57 1.11
N PHE A 258 -16.39 -29.00 2.26
CA PHE A 258 -16.06 -28.13 3.38
C PHE A 258 -14.94 -27.13 3.03
N LEU A 259 -13.87 -27.60 2.36
CA LEU A 259 -12.78 -26.72 1.91
C LEU A 259 -13.24 -25.67 0.90
N ARG A 260 -14.20 -26.01 0.04
CA ARG A 260 -14.79 -25.07 -0.91
C ARG A 260 -15.61 -24.00 -0.19
N GLU A 261 -16.41 -24.38 0.78
CA GLU A 261 -17.20 -23.43 1.57
C GLU A 261 -16.31 -22.43 2.30
N ILE A 262 -15.23 -22.88 2.94
CA ILE A 262 -14.25 -21.98 3.57
C ILE A 262 -13.60 -21.05 2.55
N SER A 263 -13.23 -21.55 1.36
CA SER A 263 -12.55 -20.74 0.34
C SER A 263 -13.44 -19.64 -0.23
N LEU A 264 -14.75 -19.74 -0.11
CA LEU A 264 -15.71 -18.73 -0.61
C LEU A 264 -15.96 -17.59 0.40
N LEU A 265 -15.50 -17.73 1.63
CA LEU A 265 -15.78 -16.74 2.68
C LEU A 265 -15.14 -15.38 2.42
N ASN A 266 -14.00 -15.31 1.72
CA ASN A 266 -13.29 -14.04 1.59
C ASN A 266 -12.37 -13.97 0.35
N ASN A 267 -12.97 -13.91 -0.85
CA ASN A 267 -12.24 -13.83 -2.14
C ASN A 267 -11.15 -14.90 -2.35
N GLY A 268 -11.15 -15.93 -1.50
CA GLY A 268 -10.16 -16.98 -1.49
C GLY A 268 -10.28 -17.91 -2.70
N LYS A 269 -9.25 -18.70 -2.91
CA LYS A 269 -9.22 -19.74 -3.94
C LYS A 269 -9.02 -21.09 -3.30
N LEU A 270 -9.77 -22.10 -3.78
CA LEU A 270 -9.51 -23.48 -3.48
C LEU A 270 -8.50 -24.03 -4.48
N LEU A 271 -7.34 -24.43 -4.00
CA LEU A 271 -6.33 -25.15 -4.75
C LEU A 271 -6.21 -26.57 -4.23
N ARG A 272 -5.66 -27.49 -5.02
CA ARG A 272 -5.49 -28.87 -4.60
C ARG A 272 -4.10 -29.38 -4.94
N ILE A 273 -3.43 -29.96 -3.95
CA ILE A 273 -2.17 -30.65 -4.20
C ILE A 273 -2.49 -31.96 -4.97
N SER A 274 -1.99 -32.02 -6.19
CA SER A 274 -2.10 -33.18 -7.09
C SER A 274 -0.76 -33.90 -7.21
N LYS A 275 -0.80 -35.16 -7.71
CA LYS A 275 0.41 -35.93 -8.00
C LYS A 275 1.20 -35.33 -9.18
N SER A 276 0.54 -34.60 -10.07
CA SER A 276 1.08 -34.26 -11.39
C SER A 276 1.54 -32.82 -11.54
N GLU A 277 0.99 -31.89 -10.74
CA GLU A 277 1.25 -30.46 -10.93
C GLU A 277 1.80 -29.82 -9.64
N PRO A 278 2.88 -29.05 -9.73
CA PRO A 278 3.37 -28.27 -8.62
C PRO A 278 2.38 -27.14 -8.31
N ILE A 279 1.94 -27.05 -7.08
CA ILE A 279 1.01 -26.01 -6.64
C ILE A 279 1.72 -24.70 -6.30
N SER A 280 3.01 -24.77 -6.04
CA SER A 280 3.85 -23.61 -5.71
C SER A 280 3.74 -22.50 -6.74
N GLU A 281 3.73 -22.81 -8.04
CA GLU A 281 3.59 -21.80 -9.11
C GLU A 281 2.26 -21.04 -9.00
N ASN A 282 1.16 -21.74 -8.76
CA ASN A 282 -0.15 -21.11 -8.59
C ASN A 282 -0.22 -20.20 -7.34
N ILE A 283 0.44 -20.60 -6.24
CA ILE A 283 0.50 -19.83 -5.01
C ILE A 283 1.38 -18.58 -5.21
N ILE A 284 2.53 -18.73 -5.87
CA ILE A 284 3.42 -17.61 -6.22
C ILE A 284 2.69 -16.59 -7.12
N ASP A 285 1.91 -17.06 -8.09
CA ASP A 285 1.10 -16.19 -8.95
C ASP A 285 0.03 -15.41 -8.16
N ILE A 286 -0.55 -16.03 -7.13
CA ILE A 286 -1.52 -15.35 -6.23
C ILE A 286 -0.80 -14.26 -5.43
N ILE A 287 0.34 -14.57 -4.84
CA ILE A 287 1.15 -13.63 -4.05
C ILE A 287 1.56 -12.43 -4.91
N LYS A 288 2.11 -12.65 -6.11
CA LYS A 288 2.49 -11.59 -7.04
C LYS A 288 1.32 -10.69 -7.46
N LYS A 289 0.14 -11.26 -7.68
CA LYS A 289 -1.06 -10.46 -7.97
C LYS A 289 -1.48 -9.59 -6.80
N GLY A 290 -1.27 -10.05 -5.58
CA GLY A 290 -1.47 -9.26 -4.38
C GLY A 290 -0.50 -8.08 -4.32
N GLU A 291 0.79 -8.29 -4.56
CA GLU A 291 1.79 -7.21 -4.68
C GLU A 291 1.41 -6.18 -5.75
N ASP A 292 1.02 -6.63 -6.94
CA ASP A 292 0.63 -5.76 -8.05
C ASP A 292 -0.60 -4.90 -7.71
N SER A 293 -1.55 -5.43 -6.94
CA SER A 293 -2.75 -4.71 -6.51
C SER A 293 -2.40 -3.55 -5.57
N LEU A 294 -1.43 -3.73 -4.68
CA LEU A 294 -0.90 -2.68 -3.82
C LEU A 294 -0.17 -1.60 -4.63
N ILE A 295 0.68 -2.00 -5.57
CA ILE A 295 1.42 -1.07 -6.44
C ILE A 295 0.44 -0.20 -7.23
N SER A 296 -0.60 -0.78 -7.81
CA SER A 296 -1.61 -0.03 -8.58
C SER A 296 -2.42 0.94 -7.73
N SER A 297 -2.65 0.65 -6.45
CA SER A 297 -3.36 1.55 -5.54
C SER A 297 -2.51 2.75 -5.09
N PHE A 298 -1.18 2.62 -5.08
CA PHE A 298 -0.24 3.69 -4.74
C PHE A 298 0.33 4.46 -5.94
N GLU A 299 0.10 4.01 -7.19
CA GLU A 299 0.52 4.74 -8.39
C GLU A 299 -0.20 6.08 -8.61
N PHE A 300 -1.18 6.41 -7.77
CA PHE A 300 -1.93 7.65 -7.90
C PHE A 300 -1.33 8.80 -7.11
N SER A 301 -0.75 9.74 -7.88
CA SER A 301 -0.75 11.16 -7.60
C SER A 301 0.33 11.77 -6.71
N ASP A 302 1.59 11.70 -7.10
CA ASP A 302 2.45 12.85 -6.82
C ASP A 302 2.55 13.71 -8.10
N TYR A 303 1.74 14.76 -8.12
CA TYR A 303 1.87 15.78 -9.15
C TYR A 303 3.12 16.61 -8.88
N GLU A 304 3.93 16.81 -9.92
CA GLU A 304 5.13 17.64 -9.83
C GLU A 304 4.77 19.10 -9.58
N HIS A 305 5.23 19.68 -8.47
CA HIS A 305 5.04 21.08 -8.16
C HIS A 305 5.99 21.94 -9.01
N LYS A 306 5.46 22.71 -9.97
CA LYS A 306 6.26 23.57 -10.86
C LYS A 306 6.15 25.06 -10.51
N PHE A 307 5.93 25.39 -9.24
CA PHE A 307 5.88 26.77 -8.76
C PHE A 307 7.22 27.53 -8.92
N GLN A 308 8.33 26.81 -9.08
CA GLN A 308 9.68 27.35 -9.18
C GLN A 308 9.85 28.27 -10.40
N TYR A 309 9.25 27.92 -11.55
CA TYR A 309 9.38 28.72 -12.78
C TYR A 309 8.71 30.11 -12.67
N PRO A 310 7.42 30.23 -12.30
CA PRO A 310 6.81 31.54 -12.14
C PRO A 310 7.41 32.32 -10.98
N LEU A 311 7.93 31.66 -9.93
CA LEU A 311 8.64 32.31 -8.84
C LEU A 311 9.95 32.94 -9.31
N ALA A 312 10.75 32.23 -10.10
CA ALA A 312 12.00 32.75 -10.68
C ALA A 312 11.75 33.98 -11.56
N VAL A 313 10.71 33.94 -12.40
CA VAL A 313 10.29 35.07 -13.23
C VAL A 313 9.86 36.25 -12.37
N ALA A 314 9.09 36.03 -11.31
CA ALA A 314 8.66 37.09 -10.40
C ALA A 314 9.85 37.77 -9.74
N ILE A 315 10.80 37.03 -9.19
CA ILE A 315 12.01 37.58 -8.55
C ILE A 315 12.82 38.39 -9.53
N LEU A 316 13.05 37.88 -10.74
CA LEU A 316 13.82 38.55 -11.78
C LEU A 316 13.18 39.89 -12.20
N LEU A 317 11.87 39.90 -12.44
CA LEU A 317 11.14 41.11 -12.81
C LEU A 317 11.13 42.17 -11.72
N LEU A 318 10.93 41.74 -10.45
CA LEU A 318 10.97 42.63 -9.30
C LEU A 318 12.38 43.22 -9.09
N MET A 319 13.43 42.41 -9.25
CA MET A 319 14.82 42.82 -9.16
C MET A 319 15.17 43.85 -10.25
N ILE A 320 14.81 43.61 -11.51
CA ILE A 320 14.99 44.54 -12.60
C ILE A 320 14.24 45.85 -12.30
N SER A 321 12.98 45.75 -11.84
CA SER A 321 12.20 46.93 -11.46
C SER A 321 12.87 47.75 -10.34
N TYR A 322 13.57 47.10 -9.42
CA TYR A 322 14.32 47.76 -8.36
C TYR A 322 15.56 48.47 -8.87
N LEU A 323 16.30 47.84 -9.79
CA LEU A 323 17.53 48.39 -10.38
C LEU A 323 17.29 49.59 -11.32
N ILE A 324 16.11 49.69 -11.94
CA ILE A 324 15.75 50.83 -12.77
C ILE A 324 15.67 52.06 -11.86
N SER A 325 16.59 53.03 -12.08
CA SER A 325 16.62 54.28 -11.33
C SER A 325 15.42 55.17 -11.70
N SER A 326 14.69 55.65 -10.70
CA SER A 326 13.54 56.55 -10.91
C SER A 326 13.94 58.03 -11.12
N GLY A 327 15.21 58.32 -11.44
CA GLY A 327 15.73 59.68 -11.58
C GLY A 327 16.35 60.19 -10.25
N LYS A 328 17.42 60.99 -10.37
CA LYS A 328 18.10 61.60 -9.21
C LYS A 328 17.22 62.69 -8.62
N ARG A 329 16.98 62.65 -7.30
CA ARG A 329 16.50 63.80 -6.56
C ARG A 329 17.54 64.91 -6.68
N LYS A 330 17.16 66.09 -7.18
CA LYS A 330 18.04 67.26 -7.14
C LYS A 330 18.28 67.62 -5.67
N LYS A 331 19.52 67.54 -5.21
CA LYS A 331 19.88 68.12 -3.90
C LYS A 331 19.69 69.62 -4.03
N TRP A 332 18.91 70.18 -3.12
CA TRP A 332 18.88 71.61 -2.93
C TRP A 332 20.14 71.93 -2.15
N ASP A 333 21.10 72.64 -2.81
CA ASP A 333 22.16 73.31 -2.11
C ASP A 333 21.55 74.64 -1.63
N PHE A 334 21.40 74.73 -0.27
CA PHE A 334 21.06 75.96 0.41
C PHE A 334 22.32 76.86 0.59
#